data_a46d32da63c6bb5cc469fa83cd398127
#
_entry.id   a46d32da63c6bb5cc469fa83cd398127
#
_cell.length_a   1.000
_cell.length_b   1.000
_cell.length_c   1.000
_cell.angle_alpha   90.00
_cell.angle_beta   90.00
_cell.angle_gamma   90.00
#
_symmetry.space_group_name_H-M   'P 1'
#
loop_
_entity.id
_entity.type
_entity.pdbx_description
1 polymer ?
#
loop_
_entity_poly.entity_id
_entity_poly.type
_entity_poly.pdbx_seq_one_letter_code
_entity_poly.pdbx_strand_id
1 'polypeptide(L)'
;MKAITHFKRYSDASTHKIEAKEADYLYIKDSQIPGSGNGLFTAIPIYRNEVISIFKGRILTDKEAEHRATTGKDAYFINLPDGTVMDSMTVKCFAKYANDAMGVTQTIHKNNSKISLDENGMVCIVATKKIPAAAEIFCGYGKGYWKNMIEPQK
;
A
#
# COMPACT_ATOMS: atom_id res chain seq x y z
N MET A 1 -20.69 3.25 6.64
CA MET A 1 -19.98 2.04 6.69
C MET A 1 -19.33 1.87 8.03
N LYS A 2 -19.17 0.79 8.55
CA LYS A 2 -18.72 0.66 9.76
C LYS A 2 -17.60 -0.21 9.80
N ALA A 3 -16.64 0.12 10.50
CA ALA A 3 -15.51 -0.71 10.73
C ALA A 3 -15.97 -2.01 11.31
N ILE A 4 -15.20 -3.04 11.06
CA ILE A 4 -15.54 -4.33 11.52
C ILE A 4 -15.01 -4.49 12.90
N THR A 5 -15.46 -3.67 13.77
CA THR A 5 -14.82 -3.63 15.04
C THR A 5 -15.07 -4.80 15.93
N HIS A 6 -16.18 -5.47 15.71
CA HIS A 6 -16.45 -6.54 16.60
C HIS A 6 -15.56 -7.74 16.36
N PHE A 7 -14.71 -7.68 15.39
CA PHE A 7 -13.87 -8.80 15.19
C PHE A 7 -12.70 -8.72 16.01
N LYS A 8 -12.60 -7.70 16.63
CA LYS A 8 -11.53 -7.46 17.28
C LYS A 8 -11.19 -8.30 18.29
N ARG A 9 -11.78 -9.21 18.68
CA ARG A 9 -11.46 -10.01 19.71
C ARG A 9 -10.22 -10.63 19.31
N TYR A 10 -9.71 -10.37 18.14
CA TYR A 10 -8.44 -10.88 17.79
C TYR A 10 -7.35 -10.15 18.49
N SER A 11 -6.17 -10.64 18.38
CA SER A 11 -5.04 -9.97 18.97
C SER A 11 -4.89 -8.59 18.36
N ASP A 12 -4.15 -7.73 19.01
CA ASP A 12 -3.96 -6.37 18.51
C ASP A 12 -3.30 -6.33 17.16
N ALA A 13 -2.54 -7.36 16.82
CA ALA A 13 -1.85 -7.40 15.54
C ALA A 13 -2.75 -7.84 14.41
N SER A 14 -3.96 -8.28 14.70
CA SER A 14 -4.85 -8.75 13.65
C SER A 14 -5.33 -7.60 12.78
N THR A 15 -5.41 -7.86 11.48
CA THR A 15 -5.97 -6.89 10.56
C THR A 15 -7.47 -7.12 10.44
N HIS A 16 -8.18 -6.07 10.09
CA HIS A 16 -9.63 -6.12 9.95
C HIS A 16 -10.02 -5.63 8.57
N LYS A 17 -10.82 -6.42 7.88
CA LYS A 17 -11.25 -6.05 6.55
C LYS A 17 -12.36 -5.00 6.62
N ILE A 18 -12.32 -4.01 5.76
CA ILE A 18 -13.40 -3.04 5.61
C ILE A 18 -14.48 -3.70 4.75
N GLU A 19 -15.72 -3.71 5.24
CA GLU A 19 -16.81 -4.36 4.52
C GLU A 19 -17.40 -3.44 3.48
N ALA A 20 -16.62 -3.14 2.46
CA ALA A 20 -17.05 -2.33 1.33
C ALA A 20 -16.05 -2.55 0.23
N LYS A 21 -16.46 -2.29 -1.00
CA LYS A 21 -15.51 -2.36 -2.11
C LYS A 21 -14.59 -1.17 -2.03
N GLU A 22 -13.33 -1.37 -2.41
CA GLU A 22 -12.36 -0.28 -2.35
C GLU A 22 -12.84 0.94 -3.14
N ALA A 23 -13.44 0.73 -4.30
CA ALA A 23 -13.93 1.83 -5.12
C ALA A 23 -15.05 2.64 -4.46
N ASP A 24 -15.68 2.11 -3.43
CA ASP A 24 -16.74 2.82 -2.73
C ASP A 24 -16.21 3.79 -1.68
N TYR A 25 -14.93 3.65 -1.27
CA TYR A 25 -14.39 4.56 -0.25
C TYR A 25 -13.02 5.12 -0.59
N LEU A 26 -12.34 4.62 -1.63
CA LEU A 26 -11.03 5.15 -2.01
C LEU A 26 -11.14 5.95 -3.29
N TYR A 27 -10.34 7.00 -3.39
CA TYR A 27 -10.26 7.77 -4.62
C TYR A 27 -8.86 8.32 -4.81
N ILE A 28 -8.56 8.69 -6.05
CA ILE A 28 -7.25 9.17 -6.45
C ILE A 28 -7.37 10.67 -6.73
N LYS A 29 -6.40 11.42 -6.26
CA LYS A 29 -6.38 12.85 -6.44
C LYS A 29 -4.92 13.29 -6.29
N ASP A 30 -4.59 14.51 -6.67
CA ASP A 30 -3.21 15.00 -6.54
C ASP A 30 -2.74 14.88 -5.11
N SER A 31 -1.55 14.33 -4.95
CA SER A 31 -0.95 14.17 -3.63
C SER A 31 -0.65 15.53 -3.00
N GLN A 32 -0.76 15.60 -1.69
CA GLN A 32 -0.37 16.78 -0.94
C GLN A 32 1.15 16.92 -0.88
N ILE A 33 1.89 15.89 -1.23
CA ILE A 33 3.35 15.96 -1.30
C ILE A 33 3.73 16.54 -2.65
N PRO A 34 4.36 17.72 -2.69
CA PRO A 34 4.71 18.35 -3.96
C PRO A 34 5.56 17.44 -4.82
N GLY A 35 5.22 17.34 -6.09
CA GLY A 35 5.99 16.55 -7.04
C GLY A 35 5.74 15.05 -7.00
N SER A 36 4.81 14.59 -6.15
CA SER A 36 4.55 13.15 -6.04
C SER A 36 3.41 12.67 -6.93
N GLY A 37 2.86 13.53 -7.76
CA GLY A 37 1.79 13.15 -8.66
C GLY A 37 0.51 12.81 -7.92
N ASN A 38 -0.10 11.68 -8.27
CA ASN A 38 -1.34 11.27 -7.63
C ASN A 38 -1.08 10.68 -6.26
N GLY A 39 -2.08 10.79 -5.40
CA GLY A 39 -2.09 10.16 -4.09
C GLY A 39 -3.38 9.38 -3.89
N LEU A 40 -3.43 8.59 -2.84
CA LEU A 40 -4.59 7.80 -2.47
C LEU A 40 -5.30 8.47 -1.31
N PHE A 41 -6.62 8.62 -1.43
CA PHE A 41 -7.43 9.30 -0.42
C PHE A 41 -8.60 8.43 -0.02
N THR A 42 -9.11 8.65 1.19
CA THR A 42 -10.27 7.91 1.67
C THR A 42 -11.44 8.84 1.88
N ALA A 43 -12.63 8.40 1.47
CA ALA A 43 -13.86 9.14 1.69
C ALA A 43 -14.49 8.86 3.06
N ILE A 44 -13.99 7.84 3.78
CA ILE A 44 -14.53 7.46 5.08
C ILE A 44 -13.42 7.43 6.11
N PRO A 45 -13.74 7.53 7.40
CA PRO A 45 -12.71 7.32 8.42
C PRO A 45 -12.24 5.87 8.36
N ILE A 46 -10.94 5.68 8.52
CA ILE A 46 -10.36 4.34 8.59
C ILE A 46 -9.69 4.22 9.94
N TYR A 47 -9.83 3.06 10.56
CA TYR A 47 -9.32 2.87 11.90
C TYR A 47 -8.10 1.97 11.92
N ARG A 48 -7.34 2.06 12.99
CA ARG A 48 -6.11 1.30 13.14
C ARG A 48 -6.35 -0.18 12.88
N ASN A 49 -5.43 -0.80 12.16
CA ASN A 49 -5.45 -2.21 11.79
C ASN A 49 -6.47 -2.59 10.73
N GLU A 50 -7.21 -1.63 10.20
CA GLU A 50 -8.08 -1.95 9.08
C GLU A 50 -7.27 -2.06 7.78
N VAL A 51 -7.63 -3.03 6.95
CA VAL A 51 -7.00 -3.21 5.65
C VAL A 51 -7.59 -2.17 4.73
N ILE A 52 -6.75 -1.29 4.23
CA ILE A 52 -7.19 -0.18 3.39
C ILE A 52 -7.36 -0.62 1.95
N SER A 53 -6.37 -1.33 1.42
CA SER A 53 -6.34 -1.71 0.02
C SER A 53 -5.41 -2.89 -0.18
N ILE A 54 -5.79 -3.78 -1.07
CA ILE A 54 -4.97 -4.96 -1.39
C ILE A 54 -4.23 -4.69 -2.69
N PHE A 55 -2.93 -4.98 -2.72
CA PHE A 55 -2.17 -4.83 -3.95
C PHE A 55 -2.60 -5.85 -4.98
N LYS A 56 -2.74 -5.41 -6.21
CA LYS A 56 -3.11 -6.24 -7.34
C LYS A 56 -2.14 -6.00 -8.47
N GLY A 57 -1.84 -7.03 -9.23
CA GLY A 57 -0.92 -6.89 -10.32
C GLY A 57 -0.66 -8.22 -11.00
N ARG A 58 0.28 -8.20 -11.94
CA ARG A 58 0.69 -9.40 -12.64
C ARG A 58 1.91 -9.98 -11.94
N ILE A 59 1.91 -11.28 -11.76
CA ILE A 59 3.11 -11.97 -11.24
C ILE A 59 4.06 -12.14 -12.41
N LEU A 60 5.29 -11.68 -12.24
CA LEU A 60 6.29 -11.71 -13.29
C LEU A 60 7.23 -12.89 -13.11
N THR A 61 7.72 -13.42 -14.23
CA THR A 61 8.83 -14.36 -14.17
C THR A 61 10.10 -13.56 -13.82
N ASP A 62 11.14 -14.24 -13.40
CA ASP A 62 12.40 -13.58 -13.08
C ASP A 62 12.92 -12.82 -14.29
N LYS A 63 12.78 -13.39 -15.47
CA LYS A 63 13.27 -12.76 -16.68
C LYS A 63 12.47 -11.49 -17.01
N GLU A 64 11.14 -11.55 -16.85
CA GLU A 64 10.31 -10.38 -17.08
C GLU A 64 10.64 -9.27 -16.08
N ALA A 65 10.82 -9.64 -14.81
CA ALA A 65 11.13 -8.65 -13.79
C ALA A 65 12.47 -7.98 -14.08
N GLU A 66 13.47 -8.76 -14.47
CA GLU A 66 14.76 -8.21 -14.81
C GLU A 66 14.69 -7.27 -16.00
N HIS A 67 13.98 -7.68 -17.03
CA HIS A 67 13.84 -6.84 -18.23
C HIS A 67 13.14 -5.53 -17.91
N ARG A 68 12.07 -5.57 -17.14
CA ARG A 68 11.36 -4.34 -16.81
C ARG A 68 12.20 -3.43 -15.91
N ALA A 69 12.95 -4.03 -14.98
CA ALA A 69 13.82 -3.23 -14.11
C ALA A 69 14.91 -2.53 -14.91
N THR A 70 15.50 -3.24 -15.88
CA THR A 70 16.58 -2.64 -16.68
C THR A 70 16.08 -1.58 -17.64
N THR A 71 14.77 -1.57 -17.94
CA THR A 71 14.19 -0.55 -18.83
C THR A 71 13.45 0.53 -18.03
N GLY A 72 13.65 0.57 -16.71
CA GLY A 72 13.07 1.63 -15.89
C GLY A 72 11.58 1.50 -15.64
N LYS A 73 11.04 0.29 -15.74
CA LYS A 73 9.60 0.07 -15.60
C LYS A 73 9.26 -0.72 -14.34
N ASP A 74 9.99 -0.48 -13.27
CA ASP A 74 9.80 -1.22 -12.03
C ASP A 74 9.22 -0.37 -10.89
N ALA A 75 8.64 0.79 -11.21
CA ALA A 75 8.14 1.71 -10.19
C ALA A 75 7.03 1.11 -9.32
N TYR A 76 6.29 0.15 -9.84
CA TYR A 76 5.16 -0.45 -9.13
C TYR A 76 5.38 -1.92 -8.83
N PHE A 77 6.62 -2.32 -8.65
CA PHE A 77 6.95 -3.68 -8.26
C PHE A 77 6.69 -3.87 -6.77
N ILE A 78 6.13 -5.02 -6.43
CA ILE A 78 5.93 -5.44 -5.05
C ILE A 78 6.58 -6.79 -4.89
N ASN A 79 7.49 -6.92 -3.94
CA ASN A 79 8.09 -8.21 -3.64
C ASN A 79 7.15 -9.01 -2.75
N LEU A 80 6.80 -10.20 -3.19
CA LEU A 80 5.88 -11.06 -2.46
C LEU A 80 6.65 -11.97 -1.50
N PRO A 81 5.98 -12.47 -0.46
CA PRO A 81 6.66 -13.33 0.52
C PRO A 81 7.30 -14.57 -0.07
N ASP A 82 6.78 -15.10 -1.18
CA ASP A 82 7.34 -16.30 -1.81
C ASP A 82 8.52 -15.99 -2.73
N GLY A 83 8.97 -14.75 -2.77
CA GLY A 83 10.10 -14.37 -3.60
C GLY A 83 9.75 -13.93 -5.01
N THR A 84 8.49 -14.01 -5.39
CA THR A 84 8.09 -13.54 -6.71
C THR A 84 7.84 -12.04 -6.68
N VAL A 85 7.70 -11.44 -7.85
CA VAL A 85 7.47 -10.02 -8.01
C VAL A 85 6.11 -9.80 -8.67
N MET A 86 5.32 -8.91 -8.07
CA MET A 86 4.06 -8.48 -8.65
C MET A 86 4.26 -7.09 -9.23
N ASP A 87 3.74 -6.86 -10.44
CA ASP A 87 3.80 -5.56 -11.06
C ASP A 87 2.39 -5.00 -11.22
N SER A 88 2.14 -3.87 -10.57
CA SER A 88 0.82 -3.23 -10.59
C SER A 88 0.69 -2.17 -11.69
N MET A 89 1.72 -1.96 -12.50
CA MET A 89 1.74 -0.84 -13.44
C MET A 89 0.53 -0.80 -14.37
N THR A 90 0.15 -1.94 -14.92
CA THR A 90 -0.95 -1.99 -15.90
C THR A 90 -2.24 -2.54 -15.35
N VAL A 91 -2.30 -2.80 -14.06
CA VAL A 91 -3.48 -3.38 -13.43
C VAL A 91 -4.14 -2.32 -12.55
N LYS A 92 -5.47 -2.27 -12.55
CA LYS A 92 -6.18 -1.32 -11.71
C LYS A 92 -5.94 -1.70 -10.26
N CYS A 93 -5.39 -0.77 -9.49
CA CYS A 93 -5.00 -1.05 -8.13
C CYS A 93 -4.91 0.28 -7.37
N PHE A 94 -5.73 0.45 -6.34
CA PHE A 94 -5.70 1.67 -5.55
C PHE A 94 -4.41 1.76 -4.72
N ALA A 95 -3.98 0.63 -4.18
CA ALA A 95 -2.84 0.61 -3.26
C ALA A 95 -1.58 1.25 -3.85
N LYS A 96 -1.38 1.11 -5.16
CA LYS A 96 -0.15 1.62 -5.77
C LYS A 96 -0.02 3.13 -5.75
N TYR A 97 -1.11 3.85 -5.46
CA TYR A 97 -1.08 5.30 -5.43
C TYR A 97 -0.76 5.89 -4.06
N ALA A 98 -0.63 5.05 -3.03
CA ALA A 98 -0.26 5.54 -1.71
C ALA A 98 1.22 5.93 -1.71
N ASN A 99 1.50 7.17 -1.39
CA ASN A 99 2.87 7.67 -1.35
C ASN A 99 3.48 7.45 0.04
N ASP A 100 4.80 7.33 0.10
CA ASP A 100 5.52 7.22 1.35
C ASP A 100 5.95 8.62 1.78
N ALA A 101 5.39 9.11 2.89
CA ALA A 101 5.71 10.44 3.38
C ALA A 101 7.14 10.55 3.90
N MET A 102 7.78 9.41 4.14
CA MET A 102 9.18 9.37 4.59
C MET A 102 10.12 9.07 3.43
N GLY A 103 9.66 9.29 2.20
CA GLY A 103 10.48 9.05 1.01
C GLY A 103 11.52 10.13 0.81
N VAL A 104 11.93 10.32 -0.44
CA VAL A 104 13.01 11.25 -0.73
C VAL A 104 12.65 12.70 -0.59
N THR A 105 11.38 13.06 -0.76
CA THR A 105 10.95 14.45 -0.65
C THR A 105 10.60 14.75 0.80
N GLN A 106 11.16 15.82 1.34
CA GLN A 106 10.80 16.22 2.69
C GLN A 106 9.40 16.80 2.72
N THR A 107 8.62 16.44 3.74
CA THR A 107 7.26 16.89 3.87
C THR A 107 6.89 16.93 5.34
N ILE A 108 5.87 17.73 5.67
CA ILE A 108 5.34 17.78 7.03
C ILE A 108 4.42 16.60 7.30
N HIS A 109 4.06 15.86 6.26
CA HIS A 109 3.13 14.74 6.43
C HIS A 109 3.85 13.52 7.01
N LYS A 110 3.07 12.66 7.65
CA LYS A 110 3.61 11.45 8.23
C LYS A 110 2.83 10.25 7.74
N ASN A 111 3.48 9.11 7.68
CA ASN A 111 2.80 7.89 7.28
C ASN A 111 1.73 7.51 8.29
N ASN A 112 0.60 7.06 7.78
CA ASN A 112 -0.53 6.61 8.59
C ASN A 112 -0.92 5.17 8.28
N SER A 113 -0.11 4.50 7.46
CA SER A 113 -0.36 3.12 7.07
C SER A 113 0.97 2.46 6.74
N LYS A 114 0.93 1.16 6.55
CA LYS A 114 2.12 0.38 6.23
C LYS A 114 1.75 -0.81 5.37
N ILE A 115 2.76 -1.37 4.70
CA ILE A 115 2.61 -2.62 3.95
C ILE A 115 2.53 -3.76 4.96
N SER A 116 1.61 -4.65 4.76
CA SER A 116 1.45 -5.82 5.63
C SER A 116 0.81 -6.96 4.84
N LEU A 117 0.55 -8.06 5.50
CA LEU A 117 -0.20 -9.17 4.92
C LEU A 117 -1.56 -9.22 5.60
N ASP A 118 -2.60 -9.52 4.82
CA ASP A 118 -3.91 -9.71 5.43
C ASP A 118 -4.04 -11.15 5.92
N GLU A 119 -5.21 -11.51 6.43
CA GLU A 119 -5.43 -12.83 6.99
C GLU A 119 -5.30 -13.94 5.95
N ASN A 120 -5.37 -13.61 4.67
CA ASN A 120 -5.22 -14.58 3.59
C ASN A 120 -3.80 -14.57 3.00
N GLY A 121 -2.89 -13.83 3.61
CA GLY A 121 -1.51 -13.74 3.13
C GLY A 121 -1.32 -12.82 1.94
N MET A 122 -2.33 -11.98 1.63
CA MET A 122 -2.22 -11.05 0.51
C MET A 122 -1.50 -9.77 0.97
N VAL A 123 -0.63 -9.24 0.13
CA VAL A 123 0.05 -7.99 0.44
C VAL A 123 -0.95 -6.85 0.37
N CYS A 124 -0.99 -6.03 1.40
CA CYS A 124 -1.98 -4.97 1.52
C CYS A 124 -1.42 -3.78 2.27
N ILE A 125 -2.19 -2.69 2.29
CA ILE A 125 -1.91 -1.53 3.11
C ILE A 125 -2.83 -1.57 4.31
N VAL A 126 -2.26 -1.42 5.49
CA VAL A 126 -3.00 -1.47 6.75
C VAL A 126 -2.80 -0.16 7.50
N ALA A 127 -3.87 0.39 8.05
CA ALA A 127 -3.79 1.62 8.83
C ALA A 127 -3.02 1.39 10.12
N THR A 128 -2.11 2.31 10.44
CA THR A 128 -1.36 2.24 11.70
C THR A 128 -1.94 3.19 12.74
N LYS A 129 -2.88 4.03 12.35
CA LYS A 129 -3.59 4.94 13.21
C LYS A 129 -4.88 5.33 12.51
N LYS A 130 -5.74 6.05 13.20
CA LYS A 130 -6.98 6.50 12.58
C LYS A 130 -6.67 7.47 11.44
N ILE A 131 -7.33 7.30 10.32
CA ILE A 131 -7.22 8.19 9.17
C ILE A 131 -8.58 8.85 8.96
N PRO A 132 -8.66 10.18 9.08
CA PRO A 132 -9.95 10.85 8.91
C PRO A 132 -10.48 10.78 7.49
N ALA A 133 -11.79 10.96 7.34
CA ALA A 133 -12.38 11.07 6.00
C ALA A 133 -11.74 12.24 5.26
N ALA A 134 -11.57 12.09 3.97
CA ALA A 134 -10.99 13.06 3.06
C ALA A 134 -9.46 13.21 3.23
N ALA A 135 -8.84 12.41 4.06
CA ALA A 135 -7.39 12.48 4.25
C ALA A 135 -6.65 11.62 3.24
N GLU A 136 -5.43 12.02 2.97
CA GLU A 136 -4.55 11.23 2.12
C GLU A 136 -3.95 10.08 2.91
N ILE A 137 -3.81 8.94 2.25
CA ILE A 137 -3.22 7.75 2.83
C ILE A 137 -1.74 7.75 2.45
N PHE A 138 -0.89 7.82 3.48
CA PHE A 138 0.55 7.77 3.28
C PHE A 138 1.05 6.45 3.84
N CYS A 139 1.70 5.66 3.00
CA CYS A 139 2.06 4.31 3.35
C CYS A 139 3.57 4.18 3.51
N GLY A 140 3.99 3.74 4.70
CA GLY A 140 5.39 3.44 4.92
C GLY A 140 5.68 2.03 4.48
N TYR A 141 6.67 1.88 3.63
CA TYR A 141 7.04 0.56 3.13
C TYR A 141 8.09 -0.09 4.03
N GLY A 142 8.63 0.67 4.98
CA GLY A 142 9.61 0.13 5.90
C GLY A 142 11.00 0.11 5.30
N LYS A 143 12.01 0.29 6.15
CA LYS A 143 13.37 0.31 5.67
C LYS A 143 13.78 -1.01 5.04
N GLY A 144 13.37 -2.11 5.64
CA GLY A 144 13.71 -3.42 5.12
C GLY A 144 13.10 -3.67 3.75
N TYR A 145 11.87 -3.20 3.54
CA TYR A 145 11.21 -3.37 2.27
C TYR A 145 11.95 -2.60 1.17
N TRP A 146 12.26 -1.32 1.42
CA TRP A 146 12.96 -0.51 0.45
C TRP A 146 14.33 -1.08 0.14
N LYS A 147 15.01 -1.58 1.17
CA LYS A 147 16.32 -2.17 0.97
C LYS A 147 16.24 -3.38 0.06
N ASN A 148 15.22 -4.22 0.25
CA ASN A 148 15.07 -5.40 -0.58
C ASN A 148 14.74 -5.05 -2.03
N MET A 149 14.11 -3.92 -2.25
CA MET A 149 13.78 -3.49 -3.60
C MET A 149 14.95 -2.81 -4.29
N ILE A 150 15.75 -2.07 -3.54
CA ILE A 150 16.83 -1.29 -4.12
C ILE A 150 18.12 -2.11 -4.22
N GLU A 151 18.40 -2.90 -3.20
CA GLU A 151 19.59 -3.70 -3.14
C GLU A 151 19.25 -5.17 -3.33
N PRO A 152 19.85 -5.82 -4.30
CA PRO A 152 19.57 -7.24 -4.51
C PRO A 152 19.86 -8.05 -3.25
N GLN A 153 19.09 -9.09 -3.05
CA GLN A 153 19.33 -9.99 -1.93
C GLN A 153 20.68 -10.63 -2.08
N LYS A 154 21.37 -10.75 -1.00
CA LYS A 154 22.70 -11.34 -1.00
C LYS A 154 22.64 -12.80 -0.73
#